data_b0bd290f595ce3add1c80a3670cb0676
#
_entry.id   b0bd290f595ce3add1c80a3670cb0676
#
_cell.length_a   1.000
_cell.length_b   1.000
_cell.length_c   1.000
_cell.angle_alpha   90.00
_cell.angle_beta   90.00
_cell.angle_gamma   90.00
#
_symmetry.space_group_name_H-M   'P 1'
#
loop_
_entity.id
_entity.type
_entity.pdbx_description
1 polymer ?
#
loop_
_entity_poly.entity_id
_entity_poly.type
_entity_poly.pdbx_seq_one_letter_code
_entity_poly.pdbx_strand_id
1 'polypeptide(L)'
;MKITTLTTILSAIFLSSSLSAEFKADKDVSYGPHERNVLDVYWNTKFKNAPIVFTIHGGGFKNGSKAYCNKDMIKLYMSKGCIVVSPNYRLVGKGEPVTKDDCAMDSAMAVAHVQANAKKYGGDPTRIVSTGASAGGYISAWIAYQKNWKWPAYAKHKPEKLNIVGWFGNSPFLPKSLINQVGPGDPPGFVMYGGKREHPATPAKQGHDIQAALKKNKVWSKMVYIDFMGHVPAKRILFSPQSRDKETHAAYGEFLDFVCHGKGKPKGGDVINVKPAKKK
;
A
#
# COMPACT_ATOMS: atom_id res chain seq x y z
N MET A 1 27.96 19.82 -74.03
CA MET A 1 28.51 19.54 -72.72
C MET A 1 27.32 19.63 -71.68
N LYS A 2 26.77 18.47 -71.29
CA LYS A 2 25.62 18.45 -70.35
C LYS A 2 26.18 18.15 -68.96
N ILE A 3 26.01 19.06 -68.07
CA ILE A 3 26.38 18.94 -66.64
C ILE A 3 25.20 18.31 -65.91
N THR A 4 25.36 17.08 -65.40
CA THR A 4 24.37 16.36 -64.62
C THR A 4 24.67 16.64 -63.14
N THR A 5 23.78 17.37 -62.52
CA THR A 5 23.86 17.68 -61.07
C THR A 5 23.32 16.47 -60.29
N LEU A 6 24.17 15.85 -59.49
CA LEU A 6 23.81 14.72 -58.62
C LEU A 6 23.33 15.26 -57.28
N THR A 7 22.04 15.17 -57.02
CA THR A 7 21.42 15.59 -55.73
C THR A 7 21.49 14.43 -54.76
N THR A 8 22.38 14.50 -53.78
CA THR A 8 22.50 13.52 -52.69
C THR A 8 21.40 13.79 -51.64
N ILE A 9 20.41 12.93 -51.58
CA ILE A 9 19.36 12.96 -50.52
C ILE A 9 19.96 12.25 -49.31
N LEU A 10 20.26 13.06 -48.28
CA LEU A 10 20.71 12.58 -46.98
C LEU A 10 19.45 12.16 -46.16
N SER A 11 19.12 10.85 -46.22
CA SER A 11 18.03 10.29 -45.39
C SER A 11 18.49 10.22 -43.93
N ALA A 12 18.06 11.15 -43.11
CA ALA A 12 18.23 11.08 -41.65
C ALA A 12 17.34 9.95 -41.10
N ILE A 13 17.97 8.84 -40.81
CA ILE A 13 17.33 7.73 -40.08
C ILE A 13 17.20 8.18 -38.64
N PHE A 14 16.02 8.68 -38.26
CA PHE A 14 15.64 8.83 -36.86
C PHE A 14 15.47 7.43 -36.26
N LEU A 15 16.51 6.93 -35.60
CA LEU A 15 16.38 5.79 -34.68
C LEU A 15 15.54 6.24 -33.49
N SER A 16 14.23 6.08 -33.58
CA SER A 16 13.35 6.12 -32.41
C SER A 16 13.65 4.87 -31.58
N SER A 17 14.60 4.96 -30.64
CA SER A 17 14.75 3.98 -29.58
C SER A 17 13.46 4.04 -28.77
N SER A 18 12.52 3.14 -29.06
CA SER A 18 11.40 2.87 -28.18
C SER A 18 12.00 2.34 -26.88
N LEU A 19 12.13 3.21 -25.85
CA LEU A 19 12.52 2.78 -24.52
C LEU A 19 11.47 1.75 -24.08
N SER A 20 11.80 0.47 -24.15
CA SER A 20 10.91 -0.59 -23.63
C SER A 20 10.72 -0.35 -22.14
N ALA A 21 9.48 -0.58 -21.66
CA ALA A 21 9.20 -0.48 -20.24
C ALA A 21 10.05 -1.48 -19.48
N GLU A 22 10.90 -1.01 -18.57
CA GLU A 22 11.79 -1.86 -17.80
C GLU A 22 11.35 -1.89 -16.33
N PHE A 23 11.17 -3.10 -15.83
CA PHE A 23 10.97 -3.33 -14.39
C PHE A 23 12.29 -3.09 -13.65
N LYS A 24 12.26 -2.30 -12.60
CA LYS A 24 13.38 -1.99 -11.72
C LYS A 24 13.04 -2.31 -10.27
N ALA A 25 14.09 -2.63 -9.51
CA ALA A 25 13.99 -2.82 -8.07
C ALA A 25 15.25 -2.32 -7.38
N ASP A 26 15.09 -1.39 -6.43
CA ASP A 26 16.12 -1.06 -5.44
C ASP A 26 15.83 -1.88 -4.19
N LYS A 27 16.82 -2.64 -3.75
CA LYS A 27 16.73 -3.50 -2.57
C LYS A 27 17.50 -2.91 -1.41
N ASP A 28 17.01 -3.17 -0.20
CA ASP A 28 17.69 -2.81 1.04
C ASP A 28 18.06 -1.32 1.15
N VAL A 29 17.19 -0.45 0.60
CA VAL A 29 17.35 1.00 0.70
C VAL A 29 17.18 1.43 2.15
N SER A 30 18.25 1.96 2.77
CA SER A 30 18.22 2.43 4.16
C SER A 30 17.40 3.71 4.31
N TYR A 31 16.46 3.72 5.25
CA TYR A 31 15.65 4.88 5.59
C TYR A 31 15.88 5.39 7.03
N GLY A 32 16.67 4.67 7.85
CA GLY A 32 16.98 5.02 9.23
C GLY A 32 18.26 4.35 9.74
N PRO A 33 18.61 4.52 11.02
CA PRO A 33 19.89 4.07 11.57
C PRO A 33 19.90 2.59 12.00
N HIS A 34 18.75 1.97 12.21
CA HIS A 34 18.68 0.60 12.69
C HIS A 34 18.83 -0.40 11.54
N GLU A 35 19.39 -1.58 11.80
CA GLU A 35 19.59 -2.63 10.81
C GLU A 35 18.31 -2.95 10.01
N ARG A 36 17.17 -2.96 10.70
CA ARG A 36 15.88 -3.23 10.06
C ARG A 36 15.26 -2.01 9.37
N ASN A 37 15.85 -0.83 9.46
CA ASN A 37 15.34 0.35 8.76
C ASN A 37 15.73 0.33 7.27
N VAL A 38 15.36 -0.73 6.58
CA VAL A 38 15.56 -0.93 5.14
C VAL A 38 14.24 -1.24 4.44
N LEU A 39 14.14 -0.85 3.17
CA LEU A 39 12.97 -1.09 2.33
C LEU A 39 13.36 -1.51 0.93
N ASP A 40 12.43 -2.16 0.24
CA ASP A 40 12.54 -2.43 -1.19
C ASP A 40 11.58 -1.52 -1.96
N VAL A 41 12.02 -1.00 -3.09
CA VAL A 41 11.21 -0.21 -4.03
C VAL A 41 11.17 -0.92 -5.37
N TYR A 42 9.97 -1.06 -5.94
CA TYR A 42 9.74 -1.67 -7.25
C TYR A 42 8.99 -0.69 -8.13
N TRP A 43 9.50 -0.41 -9.33
CA TRP A 43 8.88 0.53 -10.24
C TRP A 43 9.12 0.16 -11.71
N ASN A 44 8.52 0.90 -12.60
CA ASN A 44 8.75 0.80 -14.04
C ASN A 44 9.33 2.12 -14.55
N THR A 45 10.31 2.05 -15.43
CA THR A 45 11.00 3.24 -15.98
C THR A 45 10.08 4.19 -16.74
N LYS A 46 8.90 3.72 -17.18
CA LYS A 46 7.87 4.55 -17.81
C LYS A 46 6.99 5.33 -16.82
N PHE A 47 7.10 5.05 -15.53
CA PHE A 47 6.27 5.73 -14.54
C PHE A 47 6.65 7.22 -14.45
N LYS A 48 5.60 8.06 -14.55
CA LYS A 48 5.70 9.51 -14.35
C LYS A 48 4.57 9.94 -13.44
N ASN A 49 4.92 10.58 -12.33
CA ASN A 49 3.97 10.97 -11.28
C ASN A 49 3.07 9.79 -10.85
N ALA A 50 3.65 8.59 -10.73
CA ALA A 50 2.92 7.39 -10.33
C ALA A 50 2.56 7.43 -8.84
N PRO A 51 1.36 6.97 -8.43
CA PRO A 51 1.05 6.79 -7.02
C PRO A 51 1.95 5.71 -6.41
N ILE A 52 2.13 5.78 -5.09
CA ILE A 52 3.03 4.90 -4.35
C ILE A 52 2.22 4.06 -3.38
N VAL A 53 2.38 2.74 -3.42
CA VAL A 53 1.71 1.80 -2.51
C VAL A 53 2.73 1.16 -1.58
N PHE A 54 2.57 1.37 -0.28
CA PHE A 54 3.32 0.69 0.76
C PHE A 54 2.65 -0.62 1.15
N THR A 55 3.44 -1.70 1.25
CA THR A 55 2.98 -3.02 1.66
C THR A 55 3.67 -3.43 2.96
N ILE A 56 3.01 -3.20 4.10
CA ILE A 56 3.60 -3.36 5.43
C ILE A 56 3.27 -4.76 5.96
N HIS A 57 4.31 -5.51 6.34
CA HIS A 57 4.16 -6.89 6.79
C HIS A 57 3.48 -7.01 8.16
N GLY A 58 2.81 -8.14 8.39
CA GLY A 58 2.27 -8.53 9.69
C GLY A 58 3.31 -9.25 10.56
N GLY A 59 2.83 -10.14 11.44
CA GLY A 59 3.68 -10.95 12.31
C GLY A 59 3.63 -10.56 13.78
N GLY A 60 2.54 -9.93 14.23
CA GLY A 60 2.31 -9.59 15.65
C GLY A 60 3.33 -8.60 16.20
N PHE A 61 3.96 -7.77 15.37
CA PHE A 61 5.08 -6.87 15.68
C PHE A 61 6.38 -7.59 16.07
N LYS A 62 6.40 -8.91 16.16
CA LYS A 62 7.53 -9.73 16.63
C LYS A 62 8.23 -10.49 15.50
N ASN A 63 7.59 -10.62 14.35
CA ASN A 63 8.06 -11.41 13.21
C ASN A 63 7.72 -10.73 11.88
N GLY A 64 8.23 -11.31 10.79
CA GLY A 64 7.95 -10.84 9.44
C GLY A 64 9.06 -9.99 8.85
N SER A 65 8.94 -9.72 7.58
CA SER A 65 9.89 -8.89 6.84
C SER A 65 9.25 -8.33 5.56
N LYS A 66 9.96 -7.44 4.88
CA LYS A 66 9.62 -6.88 3.57
C LYS A 66 9.38 -7.94 2.47
N ALA A 67 9.84 -9.19 2.66
CA ALA A 67 9.53 -10.32 1.79
C ALA A 67 8.03 -10.72 1.79
N TYR A 68 7.22 -10.14 2.70
CA TYR A 68 5.76 -10.21 2.64
C TYR A 68 5.21 -9.73 1.30
N CYS A 69 5.81 -8.70 0.73
CA CYS A 69 5.48 -8.18 -0.60
C CYS A 69 5.97 -9.15 -1.68
N ASN A 70 5.13 -10.09 -2.05
CA ASN A 70 5.45 -11.11 -3.04
C ASN A 70 5.23 -10.60 -4.48
N LYS A 71 5.64 -11.42 -5.46
CA LYS A 71 5.53 -11.08 -6.89
C LYS A 71 4.10 -10.79 -7.36
N ASP A 72 3.08 -11.43 -6.76
CA ASP A 72 1.69 -11.24 -7.18
C ASP A 72 1.15 -9.90 -6.68
N MET A 73 1.53 -9.48 -5.48
CA MET A 73 1.24 -8.13 -4.97
C MET A 73 1.92 -7.06 -5.82
N ILE A 74 3.21 -7.24 -6.13
CA ILE A 74 3.95 -6.32 -7.00
C ILE A 74 3.27 -6.21 -8.36
N LYS A 75 2.93 -7.36 -8.97
CA LYS A 75 2.24 -7.40 -10.28
C LYS A 75 0.90 -6.67 -10.23
N LEU A 76 0.08 -6.89 -9.20
CA LEU A 76 -1.22 -6.24 -9.06
C LEU A 76 -1.06 -4.71 -9.00
N TYR A 77 -0.23 -4.19 -8.09
CA TYR A 77 -0.09 -2.74 -7.93
C TYR A 77 0.58 -2.08 -9.13
N MET A 78 1.59 -2.73 -9.73
CA MET A 78 2.24 -2.21 -10.94
C MET A 78 1.30 -2.22 -12.15
N SER A 79 0.38 -3.19 -12.28
CA SER A 79 -0.65 -3.18 -13.33
C SER A 79 -1.65 -2.03 -13.17
N LYS A 80 -1.77 -1.48 -11.96
CA LYS A 80 -2.50 -0.24 -11.65
C LYS A 80 -1.65 1.03 -11.79
N GLY A 81 -0.44 0.92 -12.34
CA GLY A 81 0.47 2.05 -12.54
C GLY A 81 1.11 2.58 -11.25
N CYS A 82 1.16 1.78 -10.20
CA CYS A 82 1.70 2.17 -8.90
C CYS A 82 3.14 1.71 -8.71
N ILE A 83 3.96 2.54 -8.07
CA ILE A 83 5.23 2.14 -7.45
C ILE A 83 4.90 1.34 -6.20
N VAL A 84 5.65 0.26 -5.95
CA VAL A 84 5.42 -0.61 -4.79
C VAL A 84 6.60 -0.51 -3.83
N VAL A 85 6.32 -0.28 -2.57
CA VAL A 85 7.33 -0.18 -1.51
C VAL A 85 7.04 -1.19 -0.41
N SER A 86 8.05 -1.90 0.03
CA SER A 86 7.92 -2.85 1.15
C SER A 86 9.00 -2.59 2.19
N PRO A 87 8.66 -2.00 3.34
CA PRO A 87 9.61 -1.76 4.41
C PRO A 87 9.73 -2.95 5.36
N ASN A 88 10.91 -3.12 5.94
CA ASN A 88 11.06 -3.69 7.26
C ASN A 88 10.81 -2.60 8.31
N TYR A 89 10.55 -3.00 9.54
CA TYR A 89 10.54 -2.17 10.75
C TYR A 89 11.14 -2.97 11.91
N ARG A 90 11.61 -2.31 12.98
CA ARG A 90 12.11 -3.00 14.18
C ARG A 90 11.03 -3.90 14.77
N LEU A 91 11.44 -4.97 15.43
CA LEU A 91 10.55 -5.98 15.97
C LEU A 91 10.58 -5.98 17.50
N VAL A 92 9.42 -6.05 18.11
CA VAL A 92 9.27 -6.17 19.58
C VAL A 92 9.94 -7.46 20.07
N GLY A 93 10.80 -7.34 21.08
CA GLY A 93 11.51 -8.48 21.69
C GLY A 93 12.62 -9.06 20.82
N LYS A 94 13.17 -8.29 19.89
CA LYS A 94 14.34 -8.63 19.08
C LYS A 94 15.39 -7.53 19.20
N GLY A 95 16.46 -7.82 19.93
CA GLY A 95 17.55 -6.85 20.19
C GLY A 95 17.16 -5.75 21.18
N GLU A 96 17.23 -4.50 20.75
CA GLU A 96 16.89 -3.32 21.55
C GLU A 96 15.43 -3.28 22.01
N PRO A 97 15.10 -2.58 23.10
CA PRO A 97 13.72 -2.36 23.53
C PRO A 97 12.92 -1.63 22.46
N VAL A 98 11.89 -2.29 21.92
CA VAL A 98 11.01 -1.77 20.87
C VAL A 98 9.56 -1.98 21.28
N THR A 99 8.75 -0.95 21.13
CA THR A 99 7.30 -0.97 21.32
C THR A 99 6.56 -1.13 20.00
N LYS A 100 5.26 -1.31 20.05
CA LYS A 100 4.39 -1.29 18.84
C LYS A 100 4.42 0.09 18.16
N ASP A 101 4.54 1.15 18.94
CA ASP A 101 4.59 2.53 18.44
C ASP A 101 5.93 2.80 17.73
N ASP A 102 7.04 2.21 18.19
CA ASP A 102 8.32 2.26 17.49
C ASP A 102 8.22 1.53 16.13
N CYS A 103 7.54 0.37 16.07
CA CYS A 103 7.29 -0.32 14.81
C CYS A 103 6.49 0.57 13.82
N ALA A 104 5.48 1.27 14.33
CA ALA A 104 4.66 2.19 13.52
C ALA A 104 5.45 3.41 13.09
N MET A 105 6.27 3.99 13.99
CA MET A 105 7.14 5.13 13.69
C MET A 105 8.22 4.77 12.67
N ASP A 106 8.86 3.61 12.77
CA ASP A 106 9.82 3.15 11.76
C ASP A 106 9.16 3.07 10.37
N SER A 107 7.95 2.52 10.29
CA SER A 107 7.21 2.46 9.03
C SER A 107 6.80 3.84 8.52
N ALA A 108 6.46 4.77 9.42
CA ALA A 108 6.21 6.17 9.06
C ALA A 108 7.47 6.87 8.53
N MET A 109 8.64 6.59 9.13
CA MET A 109 9.94 7.07 8.61
C MET A 109 10.24 6.52 7.22
N ALA A 110 9.88 5.25 6.94
CA ALA A 110 9.99 4.68 5.60
C ALA A 110 9.11 5.43 4.60
N VAL A 111 7.87 5.78 4.98
CA VAL A 111 6.97 6.60 4.15
C VAL A 111 7.56 7.99 3.93
N ALA A 112 8.03 8.66 4.97
CA ALA A 112 8.66 9.98 4.87
C ALA A 112 9.90 9.97 3.95
N HIS A 113 10.73 8.92 4.04
CA HIS A 113 11.89 8.73 3.18
C HIS A 113 11.49 8.60 1.70
N VAL A 114 10.50 7.76 1.39
CA VAL A 114 10.05 7.58 0.01
C VAL A 114 9.31 8.80 -0.50
N GLN A 115 8.52 9.49 0.33
CA GLN A 115 7.87 10.75 -0.02
C GLN A 115 8.90 11.80 -0.46
N ALA A 116 9.99 11.96 0.29
CA ALA A 116 11.07 12.89 -0.03
C ALA A 116 11.84 12.50 -1.31
N ASN A 117 11.93 11.21 -1.63
CA ASN A 117 12.69 10.67 -2.75
C ASN A 117 11.80 10.17 -3.91
N ALA A 118 10.50 10.45 -3.90
CA ALA A 118 9.54 9.88 -4.85
C ALA A 118 9.92 10.10 -6.32
N LYS A 119 10.46 11.26 -6.65
CA LYS A 119 10.86 11.63 -8.02
C LYS A 119 11.95 10.71 -8.60
N LYS A 120 12.84 10.17 -7.76
CA LYS A 120 13.85 9.18 -8.18
C LYS A 120 13.22 7.97 -8.88
N TYR A 121 12.03 7.59 -8.45
CA TYR A 121 11.30 6.41 -8.94
C TYR A 121 10.19 6.76 -9.95
N GLY A 122 10.08 8.02 -10.36
CA GLY A 122 8.96 8.51 -11.18
C GLY A 122 7.64 8.61 -10.40
N GLY A 123 7.72 8.71 -9.07
CA GLY A 123 6.58 8.76 -8.17
C GLY A 123 6.04 10.16 -7.88
N ASP A 124 4.79 10.18 -7.42
CA ASP A 124 4.10 11.36 -6.91
C ASP A 124 4.13 11.34 -5.36
N PRO A 125 4.88 12.27 -4.73
CA PRO A 125 4.97 12.34 -3.28
C PRO A 125 3.65 12.70 -2.58
N THR A 126 2.64 13.14 -3.34
CA THR A 126 1.32 13.54 -2.81
C THR A 126 0.28 12.44 -2.85
N ARG A 127 0.60 11.28 -3.45
CA ARG A 127 -0.34 10.17 -3.64
C ARG A 127 0.23 8.85 -3.11
N ILE A 128 0.16 8.68 -1.80
CA ILE A 128 0.65 7.48 -1.11
C ILE A 128 -0.52 6.69 -0.52
N VAL A 129 -0.55 5.39 -0.79
CA VAL A 129 -1.50 4.45 -0.18
C VAL A 129 -0.74 3.54 0.77
N SER A 130 -1.16 3.46 2.01
CA SER A 130 -0.57 2.52 2.97
C SER A 130 -1.40 1.24 3.05
N THR A 131 -0.75 0.09 2.91
CA THR A 131 -1.43 -1.20 3.01
C THR A 131 -0.70 -2.15 3.96
N GLY A 132 -1.42 -3.04 4.60
CA GLY A 132 -0.77 -4.01 5.48
C GLY A 132 -1.68 -5.11 5.98
N ALA A 133 -1.05 -6.16 6.54
CA ALA A 133 -1.74 -7.32 7.10
C ALA A 133 -1.53 -7.41 8.61
N SER A 134 -2.59 -7.73 9.37
CA SER A 134 -2.52 -7.95 10.82
C SER A 134 -1.86 -6.76 11.55
N ALA A 135 -0.70 -6.95 12.20
CA ALA A 135 0.10 -5.86 12.77
C ALA A 135 0.47 -4.77 11.74
N GLY A 136 0.81 -5.15 10.49
CA GLY A 136 1.05 -4.20 9.40
C GLY A 136 -0.21 -3.42 9.00
N GLY A 137 -1.37 -4.04 9.16
CA GLY A 137 -2.66 -3.36 8.98
C GLY A 137 -2.93 -2.29 10.06
N TYR A 138 -2.55 -2.57 11.31
CA TYR A 138 -2.52 -1.55 12.37
C TYR A 138 -1.59 -0.39 12.00
N ILE A 139 -0.35 -0.70 11.61
CA ILE A 139 0.64 0.31 11.22
C ILE A 139 0.11 1.16 10.06
N SER A 140 -0.50 0.54 9.05
CA SER A 140 -1.08 1.24 7.90
C SER A 140 -2.18 2.22 8.30
N ALA A 141 -3.09 1.81 9.18
CA ALA A 141 -4.15 2.66 9.71
C ALA A 141 -3.59 3.76 10.63
N TRP A 142 -2.59 3.42 11.47
CA TRP A 142 -1.93 4.38 12.34
C TRP A 142 -1.27 5.50 11.53
N ILE A 143 -0.54 5.16 10.46
CA ILE A 143 0.07 6.14 9.55
C ILE A 143 -1.01 7.00 8.86
N ALA A 144 -2.13 6.39 8.47
CA ALA A 144 -3.22 7.10 7.79
C ALA A 144 -3.95 8.11 8.68
N TYR A 145 -4.08 7.83 9.99
CA TYR A 145 -4.89 8.64 10.91
C TYR A 145 -4.09 9.45 11.91
N GLN A 146 -2.75 9.32 11.93
CA GLN A 146 -1.91 10.13 12.81
C GLN A 146 -1.89 11.60 12.37
N LYS A 147 -2.18 12.51 13.33
CA LYS A 147 -2.23 13.96 13.08
C LYS A 147 -0.96 14.69 13.58
N ASN A 148 -0.43 14.23 14.71
CA ASN A 148 0.64 14.93 15.42
C ASN A 148 1.92 14.10 15.37
N TRP A 149 2.79 14.40 14.41
CA TRP A 149 4.03 13.69 14.20
C TRP A 149 5.09 14.12 15.21
N LYS A 150 5.54 13.20 16.06
CA LYS A 150 6.69 13.37 16.95
C LYS A 150 7.86 12.53 16.42
N TRP A 151 8.51 13.05 15.40
CA TRP A 151 9.62 12.35 14.77
C TRP A 151 10.79 12.16 15.73
N PRO A 152 11.43 11.00 15.79
CA PRO A 152 12.64 10.78 16.58
C PRO A 152 13.79 11.66 16.07
N ALA A 153 14.74 11.99 16.95
CA ALA A 153 15.85 12.86 16.60
C ALA A 153 16.62 12.37 15.37
N TYR A 154 16.81 11.05 15.28
CA TYR A 154 17.53 10.37 14.21
C TYR A 154 16.77 10.23 12.89
N ALA A 155 15.52 10.63 12.80
CA ALA A 155 14.77 10.58 11.54
C ALA A 155 15.37 11.55 10.51
N LYS A 156 15.70 11.02 9.33
CA LYS A 156 16.30 11.80 8.22
C LYS A 156 15.31 12.80 7.61
N HIS A 157 14.04 12.42 7.56
CA HIS A 157 12.96 13.24 7.00
C HIS A 157 11.86 13.39 8.05
N LYS A 158 11.44 14.62 8.28
CA LYS A 158 10.47 14.99 9.33
C LYS A 158 9.37 15.88 8.73
N PRO A 159 8.60 15.39 7.75
CA PRO A 159 7.55 16.20 7.16
C PRO A 159 6.44 16.49 8.18
N GLU A 160 5.79 17.63 8.07
CA GLU A 160 4.61 17.95 8.88
C GLU A 160 3.45 17.01 8.59
N LYS A 161 3.40 16.47 7.36
CA LYS A 161 2.33 15.58 6.90
C LYS A 161 2.89 14.46 6.02
N LEU A 162 2.38 13.25 6.25
CA LEU A 162 2.48 12.16 5.29
C LEU A 162 1.26 12.19 4.36
N ASN A 163 1.50 12.22 3.05
CA ASN A 163 0.47 12.39 2.03
C ASN A 163 -0.27 11.07 1.73
N ILE A 164 -0.94 10.53 2.74
CA ILE A 164 -1.73 9.30 2.60
C ILE A 164 -3.09 9.64 1.99
N VAL A 165 -3.38 9.06 0.82
CA VAL A 165 -4.64 9.25 0.09
C VAL A 165 -5.63 8.09 0.26
N GLY A 166 -5.20 7.00 0.89
CA GLY A 166 -6.02 5.84 1.19
C GLY A 166 -5.25 4.78 1.95
N TRP A 167 -5.96 3.88 2.62
CA TRP A 167 -5.32 2.75 3.29
C TRP A 167 -6.10 1.44 3.10
N PHE A 168 -5.38 0.32 3.15
CA PHE A 168 -5.96 -1.01 3.10
C PHE A 168 -5.45 -1.88 4.26
N GLY A 169 -6.39 -2.45 5.01
CA GLY A 169 -6.12 -3.37 6.12
C GLY A 169 -6.62 -4.79 5.83
N ASN A 170 -5.70 -5.76 5.79
CA ASN A 170 -6.01 -7.18 5.68
C ASN A 170 -5.99 -7.82 7.07
N SER A 171 -7.16 -8.04 7.66
CA SER A 171 -7.36 -8.39 9.08
C SER A 171 -6.53 -7.52 10.03
N PRO A 172 -6.65 -6.19 9.94
CA PRO A 172 -5.86 -5.29 10.77
C PRO A 172 -6.22 -5.43 12.25
N PHE A 173 -5.24 -5.21 13.13
CA PHE A 173 -5.50 -4.96 14.54
C PHE A 173 -5.90 -3.50 14.72
N LEU A 174 -7.13 -3.21 15.13
CA LEU A 174 -7.66 -1.85 15.25
C LEU A 174 -8.22 -1.60 16.66
N PRO A 175 -7.37 -1.20 17.62
CA PRO A 175 -7.85 -0.85 18.97
C PRO A 175 -8.70 0.43 18.95
N LYS A 176 -9.60 0.57 19.91
CA LYS A 176 -10.48 1.75 20.03
C LYS A 176 -9.71 3.08 20.03
N SER A 177 -8.53 3.10 20.66
CA SER A 177 -7.66 4.29 20.68
C SER A 177 -7.23 4.76 19.28
N LEU A 178 -7.05 3.85 18.34
CA LEU A 178 -6.76 4.18 16.95
C LEU A 178 -8.03 4.58 16.18
N ILE A 179 -9.12 3.82 16.35
CA ILE A 179 -10.41 4.11 15.70
C ILE A 179 -10.93 5.50 16.08
N ASN A 180 -10.74 5.91 17.33
CA ASN A 180 -11.15 7.23 17.83
C ASN A 180 -10.34 8.41 17.24
N GLN A 181 -9.23 8.14 16.54
CA GLN A 181 -8.45 9.19 15.84
C GLN A 181 -9.07 9.58 14.49
N VAL A 182 -9.99 8.76 13.97
CA VAL A 182 -10.66 9.04 12.69
C VAL A 182 -11.46 10.34 12.77
N GLY A 183 -11.19 11.24 11.84
CA GLY A 183 -11.84 12.54 11.76
C GLY A 183 -12.26 12.93 10.34
N PRO A 184 -12.93 14.07 10.16
CA PRO A 184 -13.28 14.59 8.84
C PRO A 184 -12.02 14.83 7.98
N GLY A 185 -12.11 14.49 6.68
CA GLY A 185 -11.01 14.69 5.73
C GLY A 185 -9.90 13.62 5.80
N ASP A 186 -10.05 12.62 6.65
CA ASP A 186 -9.11 11.50 6.71
C ASP A 186 -9.16 10.63 5.45
N PRO A 187 -8.08 9.87 5.19
CA PRO A 187 -8.01 8.98 4.04
C PRO A 187 -9.10 7.90 4.06
N PRO A 188 -9.69 7.58 2.89
CA PRO A 188 -10.59 6.45 2.73
C PRO A 188 -9.94 5.12 3.12
N GLY A 189 -10.75 4.21 3.70
CA GLY A 189 -10.29 2.92 4.17
C GLY A 189 -10.99 1.74 3.50
N PHE A 190 -10.20 0.75 3.09
CA PHE A 190 -10.68 -0.56 2.65
C PHE A 190 -10.20 -1.62 3.63
N VAL A 191 -11.09 -2.41 4.20
CA VAL A 191 -10.72 -3.46 5.16
C VAL A 191 -11.25 -4.82 4.73
N MET A 192 -10.48 -5.86 5.01
CA MET A 192 -10.85 -7.24 4.71
C MET A 192 -10.63 -8.12 5.94
N TYR A 193 -11.62 -8.92 6.31
CA TYR A 193 -11.55 -9.87 7.42
C TYR A 193 -12.00 -11.27 7.00
N GLY A 194 -11.37 -12.27 7.59
CA GLY A 194 -11.82 -13.66 7.51
C GLY A 194 -12.57 -14.06 8.77
N GLY A 195 -13.68 -14.82 8.60
CA GLY A 195 -14.55 -15.25 9.70
C GLY A 195 -14.29 -16.66 10.20
N LYS A 196 -13.64 -17.51 9.39
CA LYS A 196 -13.34 -18.88 9.80
C LYS A 196 -12.24 -18.91 10.87
N ARG A 197 -12.59 -19.25 12.11
CA ARG A 197 -11.68 -19.20 13.27
C ARG A 197 -11.11 -17.77 13.43
N GLU A 198 -11.99 -16.87 13.79
CA GLU A 198 -11.66 -15.46 13.97
C GLU A 198 -10.47 -15.31 14.93
N HIS A 199 -9.47 -14.54 14.51
CA HIS A 199 -8.27 -14.37 15.32
C HIS A 199 -8.59 -13.41 16.49
N PRO A 200 -8.34 -13.78 17.77
CA PRO A 200 -8.80 -13.02 18.93
C PRO A 200 -8.35 -11.54 18.94
N ALA A 201 -7.14 -11.26 18.44
CA ALA A 201 -6.61 -9.89 18.41
C ALA A 201 -7.16 -9.06 17.23
N THR A 202 -7.76 -9.69 16.21
CA THR A 202 -8.24 -9.02 15.00
C THR A 202 -9.64 -9.53 14.62
N PRO A 203 -10.63 -9.42 15.51
CA PRO A 203 -11.99 -9.82 15.21
C PRO A 203 -12.62 -8.91 14.16
N ALA A 204 -13.49 -9.45 13.31
CA ALA A 204 -14.18 -8.70 12.25
C ALA A 204 -14.97 -7.51 12.77
N LYS A 205 -15.39 -7.56 14.05
CA LYS A 205 -15.99 -6.41 14.74
C LYS A 205 -15.16 -5.14 14.64
N GLN A 206 -13.82 -5.23 14.66
CA GLN A 206 -12.95 -4.06 14.48
C GLN A 206 -13.10 -3.43 13.08
N GLY A 207 -13.40 -4.24 12.07
CA GLY A 207 -13.73 -3.77 10.72
C GLY A 207 -15.03 -2.99 10.67
N HIS A 208 -16.06 -3.45 11.37
CA HIS A 208 -17.33 -2.73 11.51
C HIS A 208 -17.15 -1.44 12.32
N ASP A 209 -16.38 -1.46 13.38
CA ASP A 209 -16.14 -0.29 14.24
C ASP A 209 -15.41 0.82 13.46
N ILE A 210 -14.36 0.50 12.71
CA ILE A 210 -13.64 1.50 11.89
C ILE A 210 -14.53 2.01 10.74
N GLN A 211 -15.33 1.15 10.11
CA GLN A 211 -16.26 1.55 9.06
C GLN A 211 -17.32 2.52 9.61
N ALA A 212 -17.83 2.27 10.80
CA ALA A 212 -18.77 3.18 11.48
C ALA A 212 -18.13 4.55 11.78
N ALA A 213 -16.89 4.56 12.27
CA ALA A 213 -16.14 5.79 12.53
C ALA A 213 -15.88 6.60 11.25
N LEU A 214 -15.48 5.96 10.15
CA LEU A 214 -15.29 6.60 8.85
C LEU A 214 -16.61 7.18 8.31
N LYS A 215 -17.70 6.40 8.37
CA LYS A 215 -19.03 6.84 7.95
C LYS A 215 -19.52 8.06 8.76
N LYS A 216 -19.37 8.04 10.09
CA LYS A 216 -19.69 9.18 10.98
C LYS A 216 -18.98 10.46 10.53
N ASN A 217 -17.74 10.35 10.08
CA ASN A 217 -16.91 11.46 9.60
C ASN A 217 -17.06 11.75 8.08
N LYS A 218 -18.03 11.15 7.39
CA LYS A 218 -18.29 11.29 5.95
C LYS A 218 -17.08 10.84 5.08
N VAL A 219 -16.23 9.99 5.62
CA VAL A 219 -15.09 9.39 4.92
C VAL A 219 -15.52 8.08 4.25
N TRP A 220 -15.10 7.88 3.01
CA TRP A 220 -15.42 6.65 2.28
C TRP A 220 -14.79 5.42 2.93
N SER A 221 -15.52 4.33 3.00
CA SER A 221 -15.02 3.05 3.46
C SER A 221 -15.70 1.87 2.75
N LYS A 222 -15.00 0.76 2.69
CA LYS A 222 -15.54 -0.54 2.24
C LYS A 222 -14.97 -1.64 3.12
N MET A 223 -15.82 -2.60 3.46
CA MET A 223 -15.41 -3.82 4.16
C MET A 223 -15.73 -5.04 3.31
N VAL A 224 -14.83 -6.02 3.31
CA VAL A 224 -15.04 -7.36 2.76
C VAL A 224 -14.94 -8.37 3.89
N TYR A 225 -15.95 -9.20 4.06
CA TYR A 225 -15.98 -10.25 5.04
C TYR A 225 -16.08 -11.62 4.36
N ILE A 226 -15.21 -12.54 4.73
CA ILE A 226 -15.08 -13.85 4.10
C ILE A 226 -15.20 -14.90 5.18
N ASP A 227 -16.41 -15.42 5.40
CA ASP A 227 -16.76 -16.32 6.50
C ASP A 227 -16.00 -17.64 6.50
N PHE A 228 -15.62 -18.14 5.32
CA PHE A 228 -14.93 -19.44 5.15
C PHE A 228 -13.40 -19.35 5.14
N MET A 229 -12.82 -18.15 5.24
CA MET A 229 -11.38 -17.93 5.33
C MET A 229 -10.97 -17.49 6.74
N GLY A 230 -9.75 -17.87 7.14
CA GLY A 230 -9.16 -17.42 8.39
C GLY A 230 -8.47 -16.08 8.27
N HIS A 231 -7.55 -15.83 9.18
CA HIS A 231 -6.77 -14.59 9.28
C HIS A 231 -6.03 -14.24 7.98
N VAL A 232 -6.01 -12.94 7.62
CA VAL A 232 -5.36 -12.35 6.44
C VAL A 232 -5.79 -12.94 5.07
N PRO A 233 -7.10 -12.92 4.76
CA PRO A 233 -7.64 -13.58 3.58
C PRO A 233 -7.18 -12.98 2.24
N ALA A 234 -6.75 -11.72 2.19
CA ALA A 234 -6.38 -11.04 0.96
C ALA A 234 -5.27 -11.74 0.17
N LYS A 235 -4.37 -12.47 0.86
CA LYS A 235 -3.33 -13.27 0.20
C LYS A 235 -3.92 -14.24 -0.83
N ARG A 236 -5.07 -14.85 -0.52
CA ARG A 236 -5.75 -15.82 -1.40
C ARG A 236 -6.79 -15.18 -2.31
N ILE A 237 -7.44 -14.12 -1.85
CA ILE A 237 -8.56 -13.50 -2.58
C ILE A 237 -8.09 -12.42 -3.54
N LEU A 238 -7.16 -11.54 -3.13
CA LEU A 238 -6.70 -10.44 -3.97
C LEU A 238 -5.37 -10.71 -4.67
N PHE A 239 -4.46 -11.39 -3.97
CA PHE A 239 -3.07 -11.54 -4.42
C PHE A 239 -2.74 -12.94 -4.95
N SER A 240 -3.74 -13.75 -5.23
CA SER A 240 -3.57 -15.06 -5.87
C SER A 240 -4.14 -15.03 -7.28
N PRO A 241 -3.36 -15.45 -8.30
CA PRO A 241 -3.85 -15.54 -9.67
C PRO A 241 -5.00 -16.54 -9.83
N GLN A 242 -5.16 -17.47 -8.88
CA GLN A 242 -6.24 -18.46 -8.84
C GLN A 242 -7.52 -17.95 -8.19
N SER A 243 -7.51 -16.73 -7.66
CA SER A 243 -8.72 -16.16 -7.04
C SER A 243 -9.82 -15.99 -8.10
N ARG A 244 -11.03 -16.45 -7.73
CA ARG A 244 -12.22 -16.36 -8.57
C ARG A 244 -13.24 -15.34 -8.06
N ASP A 245 -12.90 -14.64 -6.97
CA ASP A 245 -13.80 -13.63 -6.40
C ASP A 245 -13.71 -12.34 -7.20
N LYS A 246 -14.52 -12.26 -8.24
CA LYS A 246 -14.57 -11.10 -9.15
C LYS A 246 -15.06 -9.84 -8.45
N GLU A 247 -16.01 -9.98 -7.50
CA GLU A 247 -16.61 -8.83 -6.82
C GLU A 247 -15.59 -8.15 -5.91
N THR A 248 -14.83 -8.91 -5.10
CA THR A 248 -13.76 -8.37 -4.26
C THR A 248 -12.65 -7.74 -5.10
N HIS A 249 -12.26 -8.38 -6.22
CA HIS A 249 -11.26 -7.82 -7.13
C HIS A 249 -11.72 -6.51 -7.75
N ALA A 250 -12.98 -6.45 -8.22
CA ALA A 250 -13.56 -5.23 -8.78
C ALA A 250 -13.60 -4.11 -7.74
N ALA A 251 -14.13 -4.37 -6.54
CA ALA A 251 -14.24 -3.39 -5.48
C ALA A 251 -12.86 -2.85 -5.03
N TYR A 252 -11.85 -3.73 -4.92
CA TYR A 252 -10.50 -3.29 -4.59
C TYR A 252 -9.83 -2.52 -5.72
N GLY A 253 -10.07 -2.93 -6.96
CA GLY A 253 -9.62 -2.22 -8.16
C GLY A 253 -10.20 -0.81 -8.25
N GLU A 254 -11.50 -0.66 -8.02
CA GLU A 254 -12.21 0.63 -7.96
C GLU A 254 -11.68 1.52 -6.82
N PHE A 255 -11.43 0.94 -5.64
CA PHE A 255 -10.78 1.66 -4.54
C PHE A 255 -9.42 2.22 -4.94
N LEU A 256 -8.56 1.40 -5.56
CA LEU A 256 -7.24 1.86 -6.02
C LEU A 256 -7.38 2.94 -7.11
N ASP A 257 -8.28 2.76 -8.07
CA ASP A 257 -8.55 3.75 -9.12
C ASP A 257 -9.03 5.08 -8.54
N PHE A 258 -9.86 5.04 -7.50
CA PHE A 258 -10.33 6.22 -6.77
C PHE A 258 -9.19 6.93 -6.02
N VAL A 259 -8.46 6.23 -5.14
CA VAL A 259 -7.46 6.87 -4.27
C VAL A 259 -6.14 7.17 -4.98
N CYS A 260 -5.75 6.34 -5.94
CA CYS A 260 -4.49 6.51 -6.68
C CYS A 260 -4.62 7.46 -7.88
N HIS A 261 -5.77 7.46 -8.55
CA HIS A 261 -5.92 8.12 -9.84
C HIS A 261 -7.05 9.15 -9.89
N GLY A 262 -7.76 9.37 -8.77
CA GLY A 262 -8.89 10.32 -8.71
C GLY A 262 -10.06 9.92 -9.60
N LYS A 263 -10.12 8.68 -10.07
CA LYS A 263 -11.23 8.18 -10.88
C LYS A 263 -12.45 7.97 -10.00
N GLY A 264 -13.61 8.27 -10.48
CA GLY A 264 -14.92 8.27 -9.85
C GLY A 264 -15.02 7.57 -8.48
N LYS A 265 -15.59 8.23 -7.49
CA LYS A 265 -15.75 7.69 -6.14
C LYS A 265 -16.68 6.47 -6.17
N PRO A 266 -16.20 5.24 -5.85
CA PRO A 266 -17.04 4.06 -5.91
C PRO A 266 -18.08 4.06 -4.78
N LYS A 267 -19.11 3.21 -4.92
CA LYS A 267 -20.08 2.99 -3.85
C LYS A 267 -19.37 2.44 -2.60
N GLY A 268 -19.56 3.07 -1.47
CA GLY A 268 -18.97 2.70 -0.18
C GLY A 268 -20.02 2.54 0.91
N GLY A 269 -19.57 2.25 2.12
CA GLY A 269 -20.42 2.16 3.32
C GLY A 269 -21.13 0.82 3.51
N ASP A 270 -20.94 -0.15 2.62
CA ASP A 270 -21.48 -1.50 2.67
C ASP A 270 -20.40 -2.56 2.96
N VAL A 271 -20.85 -3.76 3.26
CA VAL A 271 -20.02 -4.94 3.48
C VAL A 271 -20.26 -5.94 2.35
N ILE A 272 -19.19 -6.34 1.67
CA ILE A 272 -19.22 -7.47 0.73
C ILE A 272 -19.06 -8.75 1.55
N ASN A 273 -20.07 -9.61 1.53
CA ASN A 273 -20.02 -10.92 2.18
C ASN A 273 -19.68 -11.99 1.13
N VAL A 274 -18.44 -12.40 1.08
CA VAL A 274 -17.96 -13.43 0.15
C VAL A 274 -18.32 -14.81 0.70
N LYS A 275 -19.09 -15.60 -0.07
CA LYS A 275 -19.49 -16.96 0.26
C LYS A 275 -18.66 -17.98 -0.53
N PRO A 276 -18.47 -19.21 0.00
CA PRO A 276 -17.80 -20.25 -0.75
C PRO A 276 -18.55 -20.55 -2.06
N ALA A 277 -17.80 -20.83 -3.13
CA ALA A 277 -18.42 -21.29 -4.37
C ALA A 277 -19.25 -22.57 -4.09
N LYS A 278 -20.48 -22.59 -4.57
CA LYS A 278 -21.30 -23.84 -4.50
C LYS A 278 -20.51 -24.95 -5.18
N LYS A 279 -20.29 -26.06 -4.47
CA LYS A 279 -19.77 -27.27 -5.11
C LYS A 279 -20.77 -27.68 -6.19
N LYS A 280 -20.30 -27.69 -7.44
CA LYS A 280 -21.04 -28.31 -8.53
C LYS A 280 -20.94 -29.80 -8.38
#